data_65712e73be965270ecdd859058fb448a
#
_entry.id   65712e73be965270ecdd859058fb448a
#
_cell.length_a   1.000
_cell.length_b   1.000
_cell.length_c   1.000
_cell.angle_alpha   90.00
_cell.angle_beta   90.00
_cell.angle_gamma   90.00
#
_symmetry.space_group_name_H-M   'P 1'
#
loop_
_entity.id
_entity.type
_entity.pdbx_description
1 polymer ?
#
loop_
_entity_poly.entity_id
_entity_poly.type
_entity_poly.pdbx_seq_one_letter_code
_entity_poly.pdbx_strand_id
1 'polypeptide(L)'
;MSAKILDGKKLASLSEEEIKTEVSELLSKGINPTLATILVGNDPASETYVRMKRNTCKKVGMESIAVELPESTTTEELLATINDLNNNPNVHGILLQHPVPSQIDERKCFDAIDIEKDVDGVTCLGFGNMSMGIDAYGSCTPAGIIRLIKHYELEVQGLNAVVVGRSPILGKPMAMMLLNLNATVTICHSRTQNIESIIKNADLIVGAVGIPKFIKTDWIKHGAIVIDAGFHPEKCGDIDLDRMDEISSAYTPCLLYTSPSPRD
;
A
#
# COMPACT_ATOMS: atom_id res chain seq x y z
N MET A 1 24.06 -18.24 6.02
CA MET A 1 24.04 -17.31 4.86
C MET A 1 23.45 -16.02 5.37
N SER A 2 23.95 -14.87 4.97
CA SER A 2 23.35 -13.58 5.32
C SER A 2 21.99 -13.44 4.63
N ALA A 3 20.99 -12.88 5.33
CA ALA A 3 19.66 -12.65 4.79
C ALA A 3 19.68 -11.74 3.54
N LYS A 4 18.77 -11.98 2.62
CA LYS A 4 18.57 -11.11 1.45
C LYS A 4 17.87 -9.84 1.88
N ILE A 5 18.47 -8.67 1.65
CA ILE A 5 17.80 -7.38 1.87
C ILE A 5 16.86 -7.10 0.70
N LEU A 6 15.59 -6.84 1.00
CA LEU A 6 14.55 -6.47 0.04
C LEU A 6 14.55 -4.94 -0.11
N ASP A 7 15.36 -4.45 -1.05
CA ASP A 7 15.56 -3.01 -1.29
C ASP A 7 14.42 -2.45 -2.17
N GLY A 8 13.40 -1.92 -1.54
CA GLY A 8 12.27 -1.29 -2.21
C GLY A 8 12.61 0.04 -2.88
N LYS A 9 13.62 0.78 -2.39
CA LYS A 9 14.06 2.03 -3.02
C LYS A 9 14.64 1.77 -4.41
N LYS A 10 15.43 0.71 -4.53
CA LYS A 10 15.96 0.26 -5.84
C LYS A 10 14.81 -0.12 -6.76
N LEU A 11 13.85 -0.91 -6.27
CA LEU A 11 12.68 -1.31 -7.04
C LEU A 11 11.82 -0.11 -7.44
N ALA A 12 11.59 0.85 -6.53
CA ALA A 12 10.86 2.08 -6.85
C ALA A 12 11.52 2.85 -7.99
N SER A 13 12.85 2.98 -8.00
CA SER A 13 13.57 3.65 -9.10
C SER A 13 13.41 2.93 -10.43
N LEU A 14 13.42 1.59 -10.44
CA LEU A 14 13.16 0.80 -11.65
C LEU A 14 11.73 1.00 -12.13
N SER A 15 10.75 0.98 -11.21
CA SER A 15 9.34 1.24 -11.54
C SER A 15 9.11 2.62 -12.13
N GLU A 16 9.80 3.65 -11.63
CA GLU A 16 9.70 5.00 -12.19
C GLU A 16 10.18 5.04 -13.65
N GLU A 17 11.25 4.34 -14.01
CA GLU A 17 11.73 4.29 -15.40
C GLU A 17 10.78 3.50 -16.30
N GLU A 18 10.20 2.41 -15.82
CA GLU A 18 9.16 1.67 -16.55
C GLU A 18 7.94 2.56 -16.80
N ILE A 19 7.43 3.25 -15.79
CA ILE A 19 6.29 4.18 -15.90
C ILE A 19 6.60 5.32 -16.89
N LYS A 20 7.80 5.90 -16.85
CA LYS A 20 8.18 6.95 -17.84
C LYS A 20 8.07 6.45 -19.28
N THR A 21 8.48 5.21 -19.52
CA THR A 21 8.40 4.60 -20.84
C THR A 21 6.94 4.45 -21.27
N GLU A 22 6.10 3.87 -20.41
CA GLU A 22 4.66 3.69 -20.66
C GLU A 22 3.94 5.03 -20.87
N VAL A 23 4.23 6.04 -20.04
CA VAL A 23 3.68 7.40 -20.17
C VAL A 23 4.07 8.02 -21.51
N SER A 24 5.34 7.88 -21.93
CA SER A 24 5.80 8.37 -23.22
C SER A 24 5.06 7.73 -24.42
N GLU A 25 4.78 6.43 -24.31
CA GLU A 25 3.98 5.72 -25.33
C GLU A 25 2.53 6.22 -25.38
N LEU A 26 1.90 6.46 -24.21
CA LEU A 26 0.54 7.01 -24.14
C LEU A 26 0.47 8.43 -24.71
N LEU A 27 1.43 9.28 -24.36
CA LEU A 27 1.53 10.64 -24.89
C LEU A 27 1.68 10.65 -26.42
N SER A 28 2.44 9.71 -26.97
CA SER A 28 2.59 9.57 -28.45
C SER A 28 1.28 9.21 -29.14
N LYS A 29 0.33 8.62 -28.42
CA LYS A 29 -1.02 8.27 -28.87
C LYS A 29 -2.05 9.38 -28.57
N GLY A 30 -1.61 10.52 -28.03
CA GLY A 30 -2.47 11.64 -27.66
C GLY A 30 -3.22 11.43 -26.33
N ILE A 31 -2.84 10.43 -25.52
CA ILE A 31 -3.41 10.16 -24.19
C ILE A 31 -2.47 10.76 -23.15
N ASN A 32 -2.99 11.69 -22.33
CA ASN A 32 -2.22 12.31 -21.26
C ASN A 32 -2.67 11.73 -19.91
N PRO A 33 -1.95 10.76 -19.32
CA PRO A 33 -2.34 10.15 -18.05
C PRO A 33 -2.43 11.20 -16.93
N THR A 34 -3.57 11.29 -16.27
CA THR A 34 -3.86 12.32 -15.26
C THR A 34 -4.37 11.71 -13.98
N LEU A 35 -3.69 12.00 -12.87
CA LEU A 35 -4.08 11.63 -11.53
C LEU A 35 -4.75 12.82 -10.82
N ALA A 36 -5.98 12.67 -10.36
CA ALA A 36 -6.62 13.60 -9.44
C ALA A 36 -6.36 13.17 -7.99
N THR A 37 -5.80 14.07 -7.18
CA THR A 37 -5.57 13.83 -5.76
C THR A 37 -6.43 14.80 -4.95
N ILE A 38 -7.30 14.26 -4.10
CA ILE A 38 -8.17 15.03 -3.22
C ILE A 38 -7.56 15.06 -1.82
N LEU A 39 -7.36 16.26 -1.28
CA LEU A 39 -6.95 16.51 0.10
C LEU A 39 -8.05 17.30 0.81
N VAL A 40 -8.50 16.85 1.96
CA VAL A 40 -9.46 17.56 2.79
C VAL A 40 -8.80 17.97 4.10
N GLY A 41 -8.83 19.26 4.40
CA GLY A 41 -8.16 19.84 5.57
C GLY A 41 -6.68 20.12 5.34
N ASN A 42 -5.97 20.40 6.43
CA ASN A 42 -4.58 20.91 6.42
C ASN A 42 -3.64 20.03 7.26
N ASP A 43 -3.84 18.71 7.27
CA ASP A 43 -2.92 17.82 7.99
C ASP A 43 -1.53 17.82 7.33
N PRO A 44 -0.45 18.22 8.04
CA PRO A 44 0.88 18.39 7.45
C PRO A 44 1.48 17.11 6.86
N ALA A 45 1.13 15.93 7.41
CA ALA A 45 1.58 14.66 6.88
C ALA A 45 0.90 14.39 5.53
N SER A 46 -0.43 14.55 5.46
CA SER A 46 -1.24 14.40 4.24
C SER A 46 -0.78 15.37 3.14
N GLU A 47 -0.53 16.65 3.46
CA GLU A 47 0.03 17.63 2.52
C GLU A 47 1.39 17.18 1.94
N THR A 48 2.23 16.62 2.80
CA THR A 48 3.55 16.12 2.37
C THR A 48 3.39 14.95 1.40
N TYR A 49 2.51 13.99 1.67
CA TYR A 49 2.25 12.86 0.77
C TYR A 49 1.65 13.31 -0.57
N VAL A 50 0.68 14.22 -0.56
CA VAL A 50 0.11 14.78 -1.80
C VAL A 50 1.19 15.47 -2.64
N ARG A 51 2.05 16.27 -2.00
CA ARG A 51 3.16 16.94 -2.67
C ARG A 51 4.16 15.94 -3.27
N MET A 52 4.49 14.86 -2.56
CA MET A 52 5.36 13.80 -3.08
C MET A 52 4.76 13.12 -4.30
N LYS A 53 3.48 12.77 -4.26
CA LYS A 53 2.75 12.17 -5.39
C LYS A 53 2.75 13.06 -6.63
N ARG A 54 2.45 14.35 -6.45
CA ARG A 54 2.51 15.35 -7.53
C ARG A 54 3.90 15.45 -8.15
N ASN A 55 4.94 15.48 -7.31
CA ASN A 55 6.32 15.50 -7.78
C ASN A 55 6.68 14.23 -8.57
N THR A 56 6.20 13.08 -8.13
CA THR A 56 6.41 11.80 -8.83
C THR A 56 5.67 11.79 -10.17
N CYS A 57 4.40 12.22 -10.21
CA CYS A 57 3.67 12.38 -11.49
C CYS A 57 4.46 13.24 -12.48
N LYS A 58 4.90 14.42 -12.04
CA LYS A 58 5.72 15.32 -12.86
C LYS A 58 7.03 14.66 -13.33
N LYS A 59 7.68 13.90 -12.44
CA LYS A 59 8.95 13.20 -12.73
C LYS A 59 8.79 12.14 -13.83
N VAL A 60 7.65 11.44 -13.84
CA VAL A 60 7.35 10.39 -14.81
C VAL A 60 6.60 10.89 -16.06
N GLY A 61 6.27 12.19 -16.11
CA GLY A 61 5.59 12.79 -17.27
C GLY A 61 4.06 12.73 -17.25
N MET A 62 3.46 12.37 -16.12
CA MET A 62 2.01 12.38 -15.91
C MET A 62 1.51 13.76 -15.49
N GLU A 63 0.27 14.08 -15.85
CA GLU A 63 -0.44 15.23 -15.28
C GLU A 63 -0.99 14.91 -13.88
N SER A 64 -1.10 15.95 -13.05
CA SER A 64 -1.67 15.84 -11.70
C SER A 64 -2.58 17.00 -11.40
N ILE A 65 -3.82 16.70 -11.04
CA ILE A 65 -4.82 17.66 -10.57
C ILE A 65 -4.87 17.56 -9.04
N ALA A 66 -4.58 18.67 -8.34
CA ALA A 66 -4.77 18.76 -6.90
C ALA A 66 -6.13 19.40 -6.61
N VAL A 67 -6.97 18.71 -5.84
CA VAL A 67 -8.24 19.21 -5.33
C VAL A 67 -8.08 19.37 -3.82
N GLU A 68 -7.94 20.60 -3.37
CA GLU A 68 -7.78 20.95 -1.97
C GLU A 68 -9.11 21.47 -1.43
N LEU A 69 -9.68 20.80 -0.46
CA LEU A 69 -10.95 21.12 0.16
C LEU A 69 -10.74 21.58 1.61
N PRO A 70 -11.52 22.53 2.11
CA PRO A 70 -11.39 23.04 3.48
C PRO A 70 -11.73 21.94 4.50
N GLU A 71 -11.19 22.06 5.72
CA GLU A 71 -11.45 21.11 6.83
C GLU A 71 -12.96 21.03 7.18
N SER A 72 -13.72 22.09 6.91
CA SER A 72 -15.17 22.14 7.14
C SER A 72 -16.01 21.39 6.11
N THR A 73 -15.37 20.80 5.08
CA THR A 73 -16.06 20.06 4.02
C THR A 73 -16.96 18.97 4.59
N THR A 74 -18.17 18.87 4.05
CA THR A 74 -19.15 17.84 4.40
C THR A 74 -18.98 16.59 3.52
N THR A 75 -19.58 15.48 3.93
CA THR A 75 -19.64 14.25 3.12
C THR A 75 -20.27 14.52 1.75
N GLU A 76 -21.34 15.29 1.70
CA GLU A 76 -22.09 15.61 0.47
C GLU A 76 -21.26 16.44 -0.51
N GLU A 77 -20.52 17.42 -0.03
CA GLU A 77 -19.61 18.22 -0.86
C GLU A 77 -18.46 17.39 -1.43
N LEU A 78 -17.89 16.51 -0.62
CA LEU A 78 -16.84 15.60 -1.08
C LEU A 78 -17.36 14.58 -2.10
N LEU A 79 -18.57 14.04 -1.89
CA LEU A 79 -19.23 13.16 -2.87
C LEU A 79 -19.50 13.86 -4.20
N ALA A 80 -19.94 15.14 -4.18
CA ALA A 80 -20.10 15.92 -5.39
C ALA A 80 -18.78 16.09 -6.15
N THR A 81 -17.70 16.41 -5.42
CA THR A 81 -16.36 16.54 -5.99
C THR A 81 -15.88 15.21 -6.63
N ILE A 82 -16.08 14.08 -5.96
CA ILE A 82 -15.74 12.75 -6.49
C ILE A 82 -16.55 12.44 -7.74
N ASN A 83 -17.85 12.75 -7.74
CA ASN A 83 -18.72 12.56 -8.90
C ASN A 83 -18.26 13.38 -10.11
N ASP A 84 -17.85 14.63 -9.91
CA ASP A 84 -17.32 15.48 -10.99
C ASP A 84 -16.04 14.90 -11.58
N LEU A 85 -15.15 14.37 -10.76
CA LEU A 85 -13.92 13.71 -11.20
C LEU A 85 -14.20 12.37 -11.91
N ASN A 86 -15.18 11.60 -11.43
CA ASN A 86 -15.62 10.36 -12.10
C ASN A 86 -16.12 10.66 -13.52
N ASN A 87 -16.88 11.75 -13.70
CA ASN A 87 -17.43 12.14 -15.01
C ASN A 87 -16.45 12.91 -15.90
N ASN A 88 -15.27 13.25 -15.39
CA ASN A 88 -14.28 13.96 -16.19
C ASN A 88 -13.46 12.96 -17.05
N PRO A 89 -13.59 12.98 -18.38
CA PRO A 89 -12.88 12.06 -19.28
C PRO A 89 -11.37 12.29 -19.31
N ASN A 90 -10.88 13.42 -18.82
CA ASN A 90 -9.45 13.72 -18.74
C ASN A 90 -8.82 13.29 -17.40
N VAL A 91 -9.60 12.71 -16.48
CA VAL A 91 -9.12 12.14 -15.21
C VAL A 91 -9.12 10.63 -15.33
N HIS A 92 -7.95 10.01 -15.19
CA HIS A 92 -7.75 8.57 -15.37
C HIS A 92 -7.59 7.81 -14.05
N GLY A 93 -7.27 8.53 -12.96
CA GLY A 93 -7.21 7.97 -11.62
C GLY A 93 -7.61 9.00 -10.58
N ILE A 94 -8.27 8.55 -9.52
CA ILE A 94 -8.69 9.38 -8.38
C ILE A 94 -8.10 8.80 -7.11
N LEU A 95 -7.50 9.67 -6.31
CA LEU A 95 -6.95 9.34 -5.01
C LEU A 95 -7.51 10.30 -3.96
N LEU A 96 -8.28 9.77 -3.00
CA LEU A 96 -8.69 10.50 -1.81
C LEU A 96 -7.66 10.27 -0.70
N GLN A 97 -6.93 11.32 -0.33
CA GLN A 97 -5.90 11.22 0.70
C GLN A 97 -6.51 10.97 2.08
N HIS A 98 -6.16 9.85 2.67
CA HIS A 98 -6.50 9.45 4.04
C HIS A 98 -5.49 10.03 5.05
N PRO A 99 -5.92 10.40 6.28
CA PRO A 99 -7.28 10.44 6.77
C PRO A 99 -8.05 11.69 6.30
N VAL A 100 -9.39 11.61 6.30
CA VAL A 100 -10.26 12.77 6.13
C VAL A 100 -10.77 13.28 7.50
N PRO A 101 -11.25 14.53 7.62
CA PRO A 101 -11.87 15.05 8.84
C PRO A 101 -13.03 14.19 9.35
N SER A 102 -13.18 14.09 10.68
CA SER A 102 -14.08 13.15 11.35
C SER A 102 -15.57 13.30 11.05
N GLN A 103 -16.01 14.44 10.52
CA GLN A 103 -17.40 14.68 10.10
C GLN A 103 -17.73 14.01 8.76
N ILE A 104 -16.73 13.55 8.02
CA ILE A 104 -16.90 12.92 6.71
C ILE A 104 -17.05 11.40 6.89
N ASP A 105 -18.05 10.83 6.23
CA ASP A 105 -18.16 9.39 6.05
C ASP A 105 -17.15 8.93 4.98
N GLU A 106 -15.92 8.68 5.44
CA GLU A 106 -14.81 8.29 4.58
C GLU A 106 -15.12 7.05 3.76
N ARG A 107 -15.78 6.04 4.37
CA ARG A 107 -16.11 4.81 3.65
C ARG A 107 -17.05 5.06 2.49
N LYS A 108 -18.07 5.88 2.69
CA LYS A 108 -19.03 6.28 1.65
C LYS A 108 -18.32 7.04 0.52
N CYS A 109 -17.36 7.90 0.85
CA CYS A 109 -16.58 8.65 -0.14
C CYS A 109 -15.64 7.74 -0.94
N PHE A 110 -14.94 6.80 -0.29
CA PHE A 110 -14.13 5.81 -1.01
C PHE A 110 -14.99 4.99 -1.98
N ASP A 111 -16.14 4.48 -1.53
CA ASP A 111 -17.02 3.65 -2.37
C ASP A 111 -17.73 4.42 -3.50
N ALA A 112 -17.67 5.76 -3.48
CA ALA A 112 -18.17 6.61 -4.56
C ALA A 112 -17.17 6.81 -5.70
N ILE A 113 -15.90 6.44 -5.52
CA ILE A 113 -14.91 6.47 -6.60
C ILE A 113 -15.25 5.38 -7.60
N ASP A 114 -15.28 5.73 -8.91
CA ASP A 114 -15.48 4.76 -9.98
C ASP A 114 -14.37 3.70 -9.93
N ILE A 115 -14.75 2.43 -10.04
CA ILE A 115 -13.81 1.31 -9.96
C ILE A 115 -12.70 1.38 -11.03
N GLU A 116 -13.01 1.94 -12.19
CA GLU A 116 -12.02 2.13 -13.27
C GLU A 116 -11.03 3.26 -12.97
N LYS A 117 -11.33 4.11 -11.98
CA LYS A 117 -10.49 5.21 -11.50
C LYS A 117 -9.98 5.03 -10.07
N ASP A 118 -10.33 3.94 -9.40
CA ASP A 118 -9.88 3.61 -8.04
C ASP A 118 -8.44 3.09 -8.03
N VAL A 119 -7.50 3.93 -8.46
CA VAL A 119 -6.08 3.55 -8.58
C VAL A 119 -5.40 3.28 -7.24
N ASP A 120 -6.04 3.65 -6.14
CA ASP A 120 -5.57 3.37 -4.77
C ASP A 120 -6.10 2.04 -4.20
N GLY A 121 -7.09 1.42 -4.88
CA GLY A 121 -7.68 0.14 -4.51
C GLY A 121 -8.37 0.18 -3.14
N VAL A 122 -9.17 1.22 -2.90
CA VAL A 122 -9.81 1.48 -1.59
C VAL A 122 -11.31 1.20 -1.57
N THR A 123 -11.95 1.01 -2.74
CA THR A 123 -13.38 0.71 -2.81
C THR A 123 -13.69 -0.71 -2.34
N CYS A 124 -14.90 -0.91 -1.78
CA CYS A 124 -15.38 -2.25 -1.41
C CYS A 124 -15.51 -3.17 -2.63
N LEU A 125 -15.94 -2.62 -3.77
CA LEU A 125 -16.06 -3.39 -5.01
C LEU A 125 -14.69 -3.83 -5.53
N GLY A 126 -13.70 -2.92 -5.57
CA GLY A 126 -12.32 -3.22 -5.96
C GLY A 126 -11.69 -4.28 -5.06
N PHE A 127 -11.85 -4.14 -3.74
CA PHE A 127 -11.41 -5.16 -2.79
C PHE A 127 -12.10 -6.52 -3.02
N GLY A 128 -13.42 -6.53 -3.27
CA GLY A 128 -14.16 -7.74 -3.59
C GLY A 128 -13.63 -8.45 -4.84
N ASN A 129 -13.48 -7.71 -5.93
CA ASN A 129 -12.95 -8.22 -7.18
C ASN A 129 -11.54 -8.79 -7.02
N MET A 130 -10.62 -8.01 -6.43
CA MET A 130 -9.26 -8.44 -6.15
C MET A 130 -9.22 -9.71 -5.29
N SER A 131 -10.04 -9.79 -4.25
CA SER A 131 -10.11 -10.96 -3.36
C SER A 131 -10.58 -12.22 -4.08
N MET A 132 -11.45 -12.07 -5.09
CA MET A 132 -11.97 -13.16 -5.92
C MET A 132 -11.05 -13.51 -7.10
N GLY A 133 -9.90 -12.84 -7.24
CA GLY A 133 -8.98 -13.01 -8.37
C GLY A 133 -9.51 -12.40 -9.69
N ILE A 134 -10.50 -11.51 -9.61
CA ILE A 134 -10.99 -10.72 -10.74
C ILE A 134 -10.11 -9.50 -10.88
N ASP A 135 -9.86 -9.07 -12.11
CA ASP A 135 -9.02 -7.91 -12.40
C ASP A 135 -9.57 -6.63 -11.75
N ALA A 136 -8.75 -6.00 -10.94
CA ALA A 136 -9.06 -4.76 -10.23
C ALA A 136 -7.77 -4.12 -9.67
N TYR A 137 -7.80 -2.82 -9.45
CA TYR A 137 -6.73 -2.19 -8.70
C TYR A 137 -6.67 -2.72 -7.28
N GLY A 138 -5.51 -3.20 -6.86
CA GLY A 138 -5.27 -3.60 -5.48
C GLY A 138 -4.79 -2.43 -4.65
N SER A 139 -5.03 -2.46 -3.33
CA SER A 139 -4.50 -1.45 -2.42
C SER A 139 -3.00 -1.26 -2.62
N CYS A 140 -2.53 -0.02 -2.77
CA CYS A 140 -1.18 0.32 -3.24
C CYS A 140 -0.06 -0.31 -2.40
N THR A 141 -0.11 -0.20 -1.06
CA THR A 141 0.94 -0.76 -0.20
C THR A 141 1.01 -2.29 -0.29
N PRO A 142 -0.09 -3.06 -0.17
CA PRO A 142 -0.07 -4.49 -0.46
C PRO A 142 0.44 -4.85 -1.86
N ALA A 143 0.00 -4.12 -2.89
CA ALA A 143 0.45 -4.33 -4.27
C ALA A 143 1.97 -4.09 -4.42
N GLY A 144 2.49 -3.06 -3.75
CA GLY A 144 3.93 -2.79 -3.67
C GLY A 144 4.70 -3.92 -3.01
N ILE A 145 4.18 -4.49 -1.92
CA ILE A 145 4.76 -5.66 -1.25
C ILE A 145 4.77 -6.88 -2.19
N ILE A 146 3.68 -7.15 -2.89
CA ILE A 146 3.62 -8.25 -3.87
C ILE A 146 4.64 -8.02 -5.00
N ARG A 147 4.76 -6.78 -5.49
CA ARG A 147 5.77 -6.42 -6.49
C ARG A 147 7.20 -6.68 -5.99
N LEU A 148 7.47 -6.35 -4.71
CA LEU A 148 8.75 -6.61 -4.07
C LEU A 148 9.03 -8.11 -3.98
N ILE A 149 8.07 -8.90 -3.52
CA ILE A 149 8.14 -10.37 -3.47
C ILE A 149 8.51 -10.95 -4.84
N LYS A 150 7.79 -10.52 -5.89
CA LYS A 150 8.03 -10.96 -7.27
C LYS A 150 9.39 -10.54 -7.81
N HIS A 151 9.80 -9.29 -7.57
CA HIS A 151 11.09 -8.76 -8.03
C HIS A 151 12.29 -9.54 -7.45
N TYR A 152 12.18 -9.95 -6.19
CA TYR A 152 13.21 -10.73 -5.54
C TYR A 152 13.05 -12.25 -5.70
N GLU A 153 12.08 -12.67 -6.54
CA GLU A 153 11.80 -14.08 -6.87
C GLU A 153 11.58 -14.93 -5.61
N LEU A 154 10.84 -14.36 -4.62
CA LEU A 154 10.51 -15.07 -3.41
C LEU A 154 9.33 -15.99 -3.67
N GLU A 155 9.55 -17.30 -3.57
CA GLU A 155 8.47 -18.29 -3.69
C GLU A 155 7.59 -18.24 -2.44
N VAL A 156 6.30 -17.95 -2.62
CA VAL A 156 5.33 -17.85 -1.51
C VAL A 156 4.27 -18.94 -1.56
N GLN A 157 4.18 -19.67 -2.69
CA GLN A 157 3.23 -20.78 -2.84
C GLN A 157 3.50 -21.86 -1.77
N GLY A 158 2.44 -22.23 -1.06
CA GLY A 158 2.49 -23.26 -0.02
C GLY A 158 3.08 -22.81 1.32
N LEU A 159 3.57 -21.55 1.43
CA LEU A 159 4.07 -21.03 2.70
C LEU A 159 2.93 -20.71 3.67
N ASN A 160 3.22 -20.83 4.97
CA ASN A 160 2.39 -20.30 6.04
C ASN A 160 2.70 -18.82 6.22
N ALA A 161 1.82 -17.94 5.71
CA ALA A 161 1.96 -16.51 5.80
C ALA A 161 1.13 -15.96 6.98
N VAL A 162 1.73 -15.10 7.79
CA VAL A 162 1.05 -14.40 8.89
C VAL A 162 1.05 -12.91 8.61
N VAL A 163 -0.15 -12.34 8.49
CA VAL A 163 -0.34 -10.89 8.38
C VAL A 163 -0.78 -10.38 9.76
N VAL A 164 0.05 -9.56 10.38
CA VAL A 164 -0.22 -8.96 11.70
C VAL A 164 -0.79 -7.56 11.47
N GLY A 165 -2.11 -7.47 11.47
CA GLY A 165 -2.91 -6.29 11.15
C GLY A 165 -4.13 -6.66 10.33
N ARG A 166 -5.21 -5.88 10.45
CA ARG A 166 -6.49 -6.13 9.73
C ARG A 166 -7.16 -4.86 9.23
N SER A 167 -6.37 -3.82 8.96
CA SER A 167 -6.92 -2.59 8.40
C SER A 167 -7.57 -2.85 7.02
N PRO A 168 -8.58 -2.06 6.64
CA PRO A 168 -9.23 -2.20 5.34
C PRO A 168 -8.29 -1.92 4.15
N ILE A 169 -7.29 -1.05 4.36
CA ILE A 169 -6.40 -0.57 3.29
C ILE A 169 -5.06 -1.32 3.22
N LEU A 170 -4.71 -2.14 4.22
CA LEU A 170 -3.43 -2.84 4.24
C LEU A 170 -3.58 -4.30 4.68
N GLY A 171 -3.96 -4.57 5.93
CA GLY A 171 -3.93 -5.94 6.48
C GLY A 171 -4.84 -6.92 5.75
N LYS A 172 -6.11 -6.55 5.50
CA LYS A 172 -7.05 -7.40 4.77
C LYS A 172 -6.65 -7.59 3.31
N PRO A 173 -6.35 -6.52 2.53
CA PRO A 173 -5.89 -6.68 1.15
C PRO A 173 -4.61 -7.51 1.04
N MET A 174 -3.64 -7.29 1.92
CA MET A 174 -2.39 -8.06 1.94
C MET A 174 -2.65 -9.56 2.10
N ALA A 175 -3.53 -9.92 3.02
CA ALA A 175 -3.88 -11.32 3.25
C ALA A 175 -4.52 -11.97 2.02
N MET A 176 -5.44 -11.26 1.34
CA MET A 176 -6.08 -11.78 0.12
C MET A 176 -5.09 -11.88 -1.04
N MET A 177 -4.20 -10.91 -1.20
CA MET A 177 -3.17 -10.96 -2.25
C MET A 177 -2.19 -12.12 -2.04
N LEU A 178 -1.80 -12.42 -0.80
CA LEU A 178 -0.96 -13.59 -0.49
C LEU A 178 -1.71 -14.91 -0.72
N LEU A 179 -3.01 -14.95 -0.38
CA LEU A 179 -3.87 -16.10 -0.67
C LEU A 179 -3.95 -16.35 -2.19
N ASN A 180 -4.11 -15.30 -2.99
CA ASN A 180 -4.14 -15.39 -4.46
C ASN A 180 -2.79 -15.85 -5.05
N LEU A 181 -1.69 -15.74 -4.30
CA LEU A 181 -0.38 -16.33 -4.63
C LEU A 181 -0.20 -17.75 -4.04
N ASN A 182 -1.28 -18.41 -3.64
CA ASN A 182 -1.31 -19.77 -3.08
C ASN A 182 -0.59 -19.93 -1.74
N ALA A 183 -0.43 -18.87 -0.93
CA ALA A 183 -0.01 -19.01 0.45
C ALA A 183 -1.18 -19.45 1.34
N THR A 184 -0.88 -20.15 2.44
CA THR A 184 -1.83 -20.37 3.54
C THR A 184 -1.74 -19.16 4.48
N VAL A 185 -2.84 -18.40 4.65
CA VAL A 185 -2.77 -17.10 5.32
C VAL A 185 -3.51 -17.10 6.66
N THR A 186 -2.83 -16.61 7.69
CA THR A 186 -3.40 -16.30 9.00
C THR A 186 -3.36 -14.80 9.24
N ILE A 187 -4.51 -14.19 9.59
CA ILE A 187 -4.60 -12.77 9.97
C ILE A 187 -4.62 -12.67 11.49
N CYS A 188 -3.62 -11.97 12.06
CA CYS A 188 -3.54 -11.66 13.47
C CYS A 188 -3.96 -10.20 13.75
N HIS A 189 -4.52 -9.96 14.93
CA HIS A 189 -4.98 -8.64 15.33
C HIS A 189 -4.97 -8.49 16.86
N SER A 190 -5.33 -7.32 17.39
CA SER A 190 -5.30 -6.98 18.81
C SER A 190 -6.09 -7.91 19.76
N ARG A 191 -6.95 -8.78 19.21
CA ARG A 191 -7.68 -9.79 19.99
C ARG A 191 -7.23 -11.22 19.74
N THR A 192 -6.16 -11.41 18.97
CA THR A 192 -5.59 -12.73 18.72
C THR A 192 -4.88 -13.22 19.97
N GLN A 193 -5.24 -14.43 20.42
CA GLN A 193 -4.56 -15.09 21.53
C GLN A 193 -3.31 -15.80 21.05
N ASN A 194 -2.28 -15.84 21.90
CA ASN A 194 -1.02 -16.55 21.60
C ASN A 194 -0.34 -16.15 20.27
N ILE A 195 -0.39 -14.86 19.96
CA ILE A 195 0.13 -14.32 18.69
C ILE A 195 1.60 -14.69 18.45
N GLU A 196 2.42 -14.72 19.49
CA GLU A 196 3.81 -15.15 19.44
C GLU A 196 3.95 -16.57 18.87
N SER A 197 3.14 -17.52 19.36
CA SER A 197 3.17 -18.90 18.87
C SER A 197 2.76 -19.03 17.41
N ILE A 198 1.84 -18.17 16.96
CA ILE A 198 1.41 -18.13 15.55
C ILE A 198 2.55 -17.62 14.67
N ILE A 199 3.21 -16.53 15.07
CA ILE A 199 4.32 -15.92 14.33
C ILE A 199 5.53 -16.89 14.28
N LYS A 200 5.84 -17.60 15.37
CA LYS A 200 6.93 -18.59 15.41
C LYS A 200 6.79 -19.73 14.40
N ASN A 201 5.60 -19.99 13.91
CA ASN A 201 5.34 -21.02 12.90
C ASN A 201 5.22 -20.48 11.47
N ALA A 202 5.35 -19.16 11.29
CA ALA A 202 5.20 -18.53 9.99
C ALA A 202 6.49 -18.63 9.14
N ASP A 203 6.30 -18.89 7.85
CA ASP A 203 7.37 -18.87 6.85
C ASP A 203 7.50 -17.46 6.24
N LEU A 204 6.42 -16.71 6.24
CA LEU A 204 6.36 -15.31 5.81
C LEU A 204 5.57 -14.50 6.82
N ILE A 205 6.12 -13.38 7.27
CA ILE A 205 5.49 -12.45 8.21
C ILE A 205 5.36 -11.08 7.57
N VAL A 206 4.15 -10.48 7.64
CA VAL A 206 3.92 -9.08 7.28
C VAL A 206 3.44 -8.33 8.51
N GLY A 207 4.25 -7.38 8.99
CA GLY A 207 3.91 -6.46 10.08
C GLY A 207 3.11 -5.26 9.55
N ALA A 208 1.89 -5.06 10.05
CA ALA A 208 0.95 -4.00 9.63
C ALA A 208 0.03 -3.58 10.79
N VAL A 209 0.61 -3.40 12.00
CA VAL A 209 -0.14 -3.10 13.23
C VAL A 209 -0.15 -1.62 13.60
N GLY A 210 0.81 -0.84 13.08
CA GLY A 210 0.97 0.56 13.44
C GLY A 210 1.47 0.77 14.88
N ILE A 211 2.25 -0.17 15.42
CA ILE A 211 2.86 -0.10 16.74
C ILE A 211 4.37 -0.36 16.61
N PRO A 212 5.22 0.61 17.04
CA PRO A 212 6.67 0.49 16.91
C PRO A 212 7.22 -0.80 17.52
N LYS A 213 7.96 -1.57 16.72
CA LYS A 213 8.66 -2.79 17.18
C LYS A 213 7.77 -3.77 17.97
N PHE A 214 6.49 -3.87 17.59
CA PHE A 214 5.54 -4.78 18.24
C PHE A 214 5.97 -6.25 18.07
N ILE A 215 6.32 -6.65 16.87
CA ILE A 215 6.78 -8.01 16.55
C ILE A 215 8.25 -8.12 16.95
N LYS A 216 8.53 -9.02 17.90
CA LYS A 216 9.87 -9.18 18.43
C LYS A 216 10.70 -10.16 17.57
N THR A 217 12.00 -9.92 17.50
CA THR A 217 12.94 -10.74 16.75
C THR A 217 12.88 -12.21 17.19
N ASP A 218 12.76 -12.48 18.47
CA ASP A 218 12.70 -13.84 19.03
C ASP A 218 11.37 -14.58 18.78
N TRP A 219 10.38 -13.88 18.19
CA TRP A 219 9.16 -14.52 17.66
C TRP A 219 9.35 -15.01 16.22
N ILE A 220 10.39 -14.61 15.53
CA ILE A 220 10.59 -14.93 14.12
C ILE A 220 11.21 -16.31 13.97
N LYS A 221 10.61 -17.16 13.14
CA LYS A 221 11.14 -18.44 12.73
C LYS A 221 12.44 -18.26 11.97
N HIS A 222 13.46 -19.05 12.28
CA HIS A 222 14.70 -19.03 11.51
C HIS A 222 14.46 -19.37 10.03
N GLY A 223 14.96 -18.53 9.15
CA GLY A 223 14.76 -18.67 7.70
C GLY A 223 13.45 -18.06 7.17
N ALA A 224 12.63 -17.43 8.01
CA ALA A 224 11.41 -16.78 7.55
C ALA A 224 11.69 -15.57 6.65
N ILE A 225 10.73 -15.23 5.78
CA ILE A 225 10.67 -13.97 5.05
C ILE A 225 9.95 -12.95 5.92
N VAL A 226 10.53 -11.77 6.11
CA VAL A 226 10.04 -10.74 7.02
C VAL A 226 9.81 -9.43 6.27
N ILE A 227 8.56 -8.98 6.24
CA ILE A 227 8.15 -7.75 5.56
C ILE A 227 7.52 -6.81 6.59
N ASP A 228 8.15 -5.68 6.79
CA ASP A 228 7.68 -4.64 7.70
C ASP A 228 6.98 -3.53 6.91
N ALA A 229 5.67 -3.41 7.07
CA ALA A 229 4.84 -2.38 6.45
C ALA A 229 4.55 -1.20 7.40
N GLY A 230 5.15 -1.20 8.60
CA GLY A 230 5.03 -0.13 9.57
C GLY A 230 5.96 1.03 9.28
N PHE A 231 5.49 2.23 9.65
CA PHE A 231 6.32 3.44 9.68
C PHE A 231 5.98 4.29 10.90
N HIS A 232 7.01 4.73 11.60
CA HIS A 232 6.88 5.54 12.80
C HIS A 232 7.84 6.73 12.79
N PRO A 233 7.51 7.83 13.50
CA PRO A 233 8.38 9.01 13.59
C PRO A 233 9.80 8.69 14.10
N GLU A 234 9.94 7.64 14.89
CA GLU A 234 11.21 7.13 15.42
C GLU A 234 12.09 6.45 14.36
N LYS A 235 11.67 6.47 13.09
CA LYS A 235 12.34 5.82 11.96
C LYS A 235 12.49 4.30 12.14
N CYS A 236 11.49 3.66 12.70
CA CYS A 236 11.36 2.21 12.81
C CYS A 236 10.05 1.74 12.22
N GLY A 237 9.90 0.44 12.01
CA GLY A 237 8.67 -0.20 11.61
C GLY A 237 7.95 -0.88 12.77
N ASP A 238 7.04 -1.78 12.40
CA ASP A 238 6.26 -2.59 13.34
C ASP A 238 7.04 -3.81 13.86
N ILE A 239 8.17 -4.13 13.21
CA ILE A 239 9.00 -5.31 13.53
C ILE A 239 10.32 -4.85 14.13
N ASP A 240 10.77 -5.52 15.17
CA ASP A 240 12.12 -5.34 15.68
C ASP A 240 13.11 -6.06 14.76
N LEU A 241 13.96 -5.28 14.11
CA LEU A 241 14.91 -5.78 13.10
C LEU A 241 16.30 -6.14 13.68
N ASP A 242 16.43 -6.16 15.02
CA ASP A 242 17.71 -6.58 15.64
C ASP A 242 18.06 -7.98 15.22
N ARG A 243 19.30 -8.21 14.75
CA ARG A 243 19.81 -9.51 14.23
C ARG A 243 18.94 -10.14 13.13
N MET A 244 18.14 -9.36 12.39
CA MET A 244 17.26 -9.91 11.35
C MET A 244 18.04 -10.54 10.19
N ASP A 245 19.22 -10.03 9.92
CA ASP A 245 20.19 -10.58 8.95
C ASP A 245 20.71 -11.98 9.30
N GLU A 246 20.69 -12.36 10.58
CA GLU A 246 21.09 -13.69 11.05
C GLU A 246 19.90 -14.67 11.08
N ILE A 247 18.68 -14.17 11.31
CA ILE A 247 17.51 -15.00 11.61
C ILE A 247 16.67 -15.25 10.37
N SER A 248 16.42 -14.23 9.54
CA SER A 248 15.56 -14.35 8.37
C SER A 248 16.30 -14.88 7.13
N SER A 249 15.56 -15.35 6.14
CA SER A 249 16.10 -15.61 4.79
C SER A 249 16.11 -14.36 3.92
N ALA A 250 15.09 -13.50 4.12
CA ALA A 250 14.95 -12.21 3.45
C ALA A 250 14.13 -11.25 4.34
N TYR A 251 14.45 -9.97 4.30
CA TYR A 251 13.68 -8.96 5.05
C TYR A 251 13.73 -7.57 4.41
N THR A 252 12.71 -6.76 4.73
CA THR A 252 12.71 -5.33 4.43
C THR A 252 13.36 -4.56 5.59
N PRO A 253 14.35 -3.71 5.35
CA PRO A 253 14.98 -2.92 6.44
C PRO A 253 14.04 -1.86 7.01
N CYS A 254 13.16 -1.27 6.20
CA CYS A 254 12.04 -0.41 6.57
C CYS A 254 11.23 -0.14 5.30
N LEU A 255 9.93 -0.35 5.32
CA LEU A 255 9.12 -0.25 4.11
C LEU A 255 9.05 1.18 3.57
N LEU A 256 8.98 2.21 4.43
CA LEU A 256 8.91 3.60 3.97
C LEU A 256 10.10 4.02 3.11
N TYR A 257 11.28 3.47 3.39
CA TYR A 257 12.48 3.74 2.59
C TYR A 257 12.68 2.73 1.45
N THR A 258 11.84 1.71 1.39
CA THR A 258 12.02 0.54 0.53
C THR A 258 10.78 0.17 -0.26
N SER A 259 9.63 0.82 -0.02
CA SER A 259 8.40 0.52 -0.76
C SER A 259 8.47 1.07 -2.19
N PRO A 260 8.08 0.27 -3.18
CA PRO A 260 7.88 0.76 -4.54
C PRO A 260 6.53 1.46 -4.70
N SER A 261 5.75 1.62 -3.64
CA SER A 261 4.46 2.28 -3.69
C SER A 261 4.61 3.79 -3.84
N PRO A 262 3.82 4.45 -4.69
CA PRO A 262 3.77 5.90 -4.78
C PRO A 262 3.31 6.60 -3.48
N ARG A 263 2.80 5.83 -2.51
CA ARG A 263 2.40 6.34 -1.18
C ARG A 263 3.59 6.58 -0.26
N ASP A 264 4.70 5.89 -0.49
CA ASP A 264 5.92 5.97 0.33
C ASP A 264 6.98 6.80 -0.43
#